data_601293fc92d5e48c7e29a361ef08891a
#
_entry.id   601293fc92d5e48c7e29a361ef08891a
#
_cell.length_a   1.000
_cell.length_b   1.000
_cell.length_c   1.000
_cell.angle_alpha   90.00
_cell.angle_beta   90.00
_cell.angle_gamma   90.00
#
_symmetry.space_group_name_H-M   'P 1'
#
loop_
_entity.id
_entity.type
_entity.pdbx_description
1 polymer ?
#
loop_
_entity_poly.entity_id
_entity_poly.type
_entity_poly.pdbx_seq_one_letter_code
_entity_poly.pdbx_strand_id
1 'polypeptide(L)'
;IPPIGRALSGHLIGFIDLVFESNGRYSIIDYKTNYLGPTNQAYSADGINAAMDKSFYTVQAAIYGLALHRWLQSRMPNYDPETHLGDVIYLFCRGIDAPSQGIWRGKLETTGILALEASCLCTH
;
A
#
# COMPACT_ATOMS: atom_id res chain seq x y z
N ILE A 1 14.54 0.75 9.42
CA ILE A 1 13.27 1.49 9.48
C ILE A 1 12.92 1.76 10.93
N PRO A 2 12.52 2.98 11.23
CA PRO A 2 12.13 3.30 12.59
C PRO A 2 10.98 2.44 13.08
N PRO A 3 10.71 2.41 14.38
CA PRO A 3 9.73 1.50 14.96
C PRO A 3 8.27 1.87 14.64
N ILE A 4 7.97 2.05 13.37
CA ILE A 4 6.62 2.37 12.90
C ILE A 4 5.65 1.27 13.26
N GLY A 5 6.07 0.01 13.10
CA GLY A 5 5.23 -1.13 13.41
C GLY A 5 4.78 -1.19 14.86
N ARG A 6 5.62 -0.71 15.77
CA ARG A 6 5.28 -0.69 17.18
C ARG A 6 4.25 0.38 17.52
N ALA A 7 4.35 1.52 16.84
CA ALA A 7 3.48 2.65 17.10
C ALA A 7 2.02 2.33 16.82
N LEU A 8 1.76 1.44 15.88
CA LEU A 8 0.41 1.02 15.55
C LEU A 8 -0.07 -0.20 16.30
N SER A 9 0.75 -0.73 17.22
CA SER A 9 0.52 -2.03 17.83
C SER A 9 0.28 -3.08 16.76
N GLY A 10 0.50 -2.72 15.52
CA GLY A 10 0.21 -3.55 14.39
C GLY A 10 1.47 -4.21 13.90
N HIS A 11 1.46 -5.51 13.88
CA HIS A 11 2.48 -6.22 13.15
C HIS A 11 2.40 -5.88 11.65
N LEU A 12 1.25 -5.37 11.22
CA LEU A 12 0.99 -5.07 9.81
C LEU A 12 1.90 -4.00 9.23
N ILE A 13 2.13 -2.90 9.98
CA ILE A 13 3.00 -1.84 9.47
C ILE A 13 4.44 -2.33 9.32
N GLY A 14 4.84 -3.33 10.09
CA GLY A 14 6.17 -3.93 9.98
C GLY A 14 6.41 -4.70 8.69
N PHE A 15 5.36 -5.04 7.97
CA PHE A 15 5.45 -5.71 6.68
C PHE A 15 5.46 -4.75 5.50
N ILE A 16 5.24 -3.46 5.75
CA ILE A 16 5.34 -2.46 4.70
C ILE A 16 6.82 -2.16 4.47
N ASP A 17 7.25 -2.28 3.22
CA ASP A 17 8.65 -2.11 2.87
C ASP A 17 9.12 -0.68 3.04
N LEU A 18 8.29 0.27 2.62
CA LEU A 18 8.67 1.68 2.70
C LEU A 18 7.43 2.56 2.80
N VAL A 19 7.49 3.54 3.68
CA VAL A 19 6.54 4.65 3.74
C VAL A 19 7.32 5.91 3.45
N PHE A 20 6.82 6.75 2.56
CA PHE A 20 7.48 8.01 2.25
C PHE A 20 6.47 9.16 2.19
N GLU A 21 6.96 10.36 2.43
CA GLU A 21 6.15 11.57 2.38
C GLU A 21 6.56 12.40 1.17
N SER A 22 5.56 12.92 0.47
CA SER A 22 5.76 13.82 -0.65
C SER A 22 4.63 14.84 -0.66
N ASN A 23 4.98 16.11 -0.57
CA ASN A 23 4.01 17.22 -0.55
C ASN A 23 2.93 17.06 0.53
N GLY A 24 3.32 16.56 1.68
CA GLY A 24 2.41 16.35 2.80
C GLY A 24 1.58 15.09 2.74
N ARG A 25 1.72 14.29 1.69
CA ARG A 25 1.00 13.03 1.57
C ARG A 25 1.94 11.87 1.82
N TYR A 26 1.43 10.88 2.54
CA TYR A 26 2.18 9.68 2.89
C TYR A 26 1.74 8.51 2.02
N SER A 27 2.70 7.89 1.38
CA SER A 27 2.46 6.79 0.44
C SER A 27 3.27 5.57 0.84
N ILE A 28 2.83 4.42 0.34
CA ILE A 28 3.42 3.13 0.65
C ILE A 28 4.03 2.56 -0.62
N ILE A 29 5.23 1.99 -0.50
CA ILE A 29 5.82 1.16 -1.56
C ILE A 29 6.02 -0.24 -1.01
N ASP A 30 5.59 -1.22 -1.79
CA ASP A 30 5.81 -2.63 -1.50
C ASP A 30 6.53 -3.24 -2.70
N TYR A 31 7.69 -3.84 -2.45
CA TYR A 31 8.50 -4.45 -3.50
C TYR A 31 8.10 -5.90 -3.70
N LYS A 32 7.80 -6.27 -4.94
CA LYS A 32 7.42 -7.64 -5.28
C LYS A 32 8.48 -8.26 -6.20
N THR A 33 8.88 -9.46 -5.89
CA THR A 33 9.88 -10.21 -6.68
C THR A 33 9.23 -11.29 -7.53
N ASN A 34 7.92 -11.29 -7.63
CA ASN A 34 7.17 -12.28 -8.38
C ASN A 34 7.60 -12.32 -9.83
N TYR A 35 7.77 -13.53 -10.33
CA TYR A 35 7.98 -13.77 -11.75
C TYR A 35 6.63 -13.89 -12.43
N LEU A 36 6.31 -12.98 -13.35
CA LEU A 36 5.02 -12.99 -14.03
C LEU A 36 5.09 -13.64 -15.42
N GLY A 37 6.28 -13.78 -15.96
CA GLY A 37 6.44 -14.41 -17.27
C GLY A 37 7.77 -14.03 -17.91
N PRO A 38 8.12 -14.67 -19.03
CA PRO A 38 9.45 -14.55 -19.64
C PRO A 38 9.65 -13.26 -20.46
N THR A 39 8.60 -12.49 -20.70
CA THR A 39 8.69 -11.29 -21.55
C THR A 39 8.17 -10.07 -20.82
N ASN A 40 8.53 -8.90 -21.35
CA ASN A 40 8.02 -7.63 -20.80
C ASN A 40 6.49 -7.51 -20.91
N GLN A 41 5.88 -8.26 -21.81
CA GLN A 41 4.41 -8.29 -21.95
C GLN A 41 3.75 -8.76 -20.66
N ALA A 42 4.37 -9.69 -19.93
CA ALA A 42 3.83 -10.17 -18.66
C ALA A 42 3.78 -9.09 -17.59
N TYR A 43 4.57 -8.05 -17.75
CA TYR A 43 4.61 -6.89 -16.83
C TYR A 43 3.92 -5.66 -17.41
N SER A 44 3.09 -5.83 -18.43
CA SER A 44 2.23 -4.78 -18.94
C SER A 44 1.21 -4.40 -17.86
N ALA A 45 0.51 -3.30 -18.07
CA ALA A 45 -0.54 -2.88 -17.12
C ALA A 45 -1.56 -4.00 -16.88
N ASP A 46 -1.97 -4.70 -17.95
CA ASP A 46 -2.92 -5.82 -17.82
C ASP A 46 -2.32 -6.99 -17.05
N GLY A 47 -1.05 -7.32 -17.33
CA GLY A 47 -0.36 -8.41 -16.64
C GLY A 47 -0.21 -8.14 -15.14
N ILE A 48 0.13 -6.93 -14.79
CA ILE A 48 0.27 -6.52 -13.38
C ILE A 48 -1.10 -6.50 -12.69
N ASN A 49 -2.13 -5.97 -13.35
CA ASN A 49 -3.48 -5.98 -12.78
C ASN A 49 -3.97 -7.40 -12.52
N ALA A 50 -3.70 -8.33 -13.44
CA ALA A 50 -4.07 -9.73 -13.25
C ALA A 50 -3.33 -10.33 -12.05
N ALA A 51 -2.05 -10.02 -11.89
CA ALA A 51 -1.26 -10.49 -10.76
C ALA A 51 -1.79 -9.92 -9.44
N MET A 52 -2.17 -8.66 -9.42
CA MET A 52 -2.74 -8.02 -8.24
C MET A 52 -4.02 -8.72 -7.80
N ASP A 53 -4.91 -9.01 -8.73
CA ASP A 53 -6.18 -9.67 -8.43
C ASP A 53 -5.97 -11.11 -7.97
N LYS A 54 -5.13 -11.86 -8.68
CA LYS A 54 -4.85 -13.26 -8.39
C LYS A 54 -4.22 -13.46 -7.01
N SER A 55 -3.39 -12.52 -6.59
CA SER A 55 -2.63 -12.64 -5.34
C SER A 55 -3.30 -11.91 -4.18
N PHE A 56 -4.47 -11.34 -4.38
CA PHE A 56 -5.18 -10.56 -3.36
C PHE A 56 -4.36 -9.38 -2.83
N TYR A 57 -3.48 -8.83 -3.66
CA TYR A 57 -2.67 -7.69 -3.24
C TYR A 57 -3.51 -6.43 -3.02
N THR A 58 -4.66 -6.32 -3.68
CA THR A 58 -5.57 -5.19 -3.43
C THR A 58 -6.14 -5.24 -2.01
N VAL A 59 -6.38 -6.44 -1.49
CA VAL A 59 -6.78 -6.62 -0.08
C VAL A 59 -5.64 -6.23 0.84
N GLN A 60 -4.41 -6.67 0.53
CA GLN A 60 -3.23 -6.29 1.29
C GLN A 60 -3.04 -4.78 1.31
N ALA A 61 -3.25 -4.13 0.17
CA ALA A 61 -3.13 -2.67 0.07
C ALA A 61 -4.12 -1.95 0.98
N ALA A 62 -5.35 -2.45 1.07
CA ALA A 62 -6.35 -1.88 1.96
C ALA A 62 -5.94 -2.02 3.43
N ILE A 63 -5.42 -3.17 3.81
CA ILE A 63 -4.95 -3.43 5.17
C ILE A 63 -3.75 -2.52 5.50
N TYR A 64 -2.80 -2.40 4.59
CA TYR A 64 -1.66 -1.50 4.76
C TYR A 64 -2.10 -0.05 4.87
N GLY A 65 -3.10 0.35 4.07
CA GLY A 65 -3.67 1.68 4.14
C GLY A 65 -4.28 1.97 5.51
N LEU A 66 -4.98 1.01 6.08
CA LEU A 66 -5.53 1.14 7.43
C LEU A 66 -4.40 1.28 8.46
N ALA A 67 -3.35 0.48 8.35
CA ALA A 67 -2.22 0.56 9.26
C ALA A 67 -1.55 1.94 9.20
N LEU A 68 -1.33 2.45 8.00
CA LEU A 68 -0.75 3.78 7.81
C LEU A 68 -1.66 4.86 8.39
N HIS A 69 -2.96 4.78 8.13
CA HIS A 69 -3.95 5.72 8.65
C HIS A 69 -3.88 5.79 10.18
N ARG A 70 -3.88 4.65 10.85
CA ARG A 70 -3.85 4.61 12.31
C ARG A 70 -2.52 5.14 12.85
N TRP A 71 -1.42 4.85 12.18
CA TRP A 71 -0.11 5.34 12.59
C TRP A 71 -0.04 6.87 12.48
N LEU A 72 -0.52 7.44 11.37
CA LEU A 72 -0.55 8.88 11.19
C LEU A 72 -1.47 9.55 12.20
N GLN A 73 -2.64 8.95 12.44
CA GLN A 73 -3.60 9.45 13.41
C GLN A 73 -2.99 9.54 14.81
N SER A 74 -2.14 8.60 15.17
CA SER A 74 -1.50 8.58 16.48
C SER A 74 -0.34 9.56 16.61
N ARG A 75 0.20 10.05 15.48
CA ARG A 75 1.44 10.83 15.49
C ARG A 75 1.32 12.24 14.97
N MET A 76 0.34 12.49 14.14
CA MET A 76 0.20 13.79 13.48
C MET A 76 -0.93 14.58 14.12
N PRO A 77 -0.65 15.73 14.77
CA PRO A 77 -1.66 16.47 15.53
C PRO A 77 -2.87 16.91 14.71
N ASN A 78 -2.69 17.27 13.46
CA ASN A 78 -3.77 17.76 12.61
C ASN A 78 -4.03 16.81 11.45
N TYR A 79 -3.92 15.51 11.71
CA TYR A 79 -4.06 14.50 10.67
C TYR A 79 -5.47 14.49 10.09
N ASP A 80 -5.53 14.53 8.76
CA ASP A 80 -6.75 14.39 8.00
C ASP A 80 -6.47 13.41 6.86
N PRO A 81 -7.15 12.24 6.82
CA PRO A 81 -6.86 11.24 5.79
C PRO A 81 -7.05 11.77 4.37
N GLU A 82 -8.02 12.64 4.13
CA GLU A 82 -8.22 13.22 2.79
C GLU A 82 -7.01 14.04 2.33
N THR A 83 -6.32 14.66 3.26
CA THR A 83 -5.17 15.52 2.98
C THR A 83 -3.87 14.75 2.98
N HIS A 84 -3.72 13.79 3.87
CA HIS A 84 -2.42 13.20 4.20
C HIS A 84 -2.19 11.78 3.68
N LEU A 85 -3.23 11.08 3.25
CA LEU A 85 -3.03 9.76 2.62
C LEU A 85 -2.74 9.94 1.13
N GLY A 86 -1.71 9.26 0.68
CA GLY A 86 -1.28 9.27 -0.72
C GLY A 86 -1.66 8.00 -1.44
N ASP A 87 -0.68 7.37 -2.05
CA ASP A 87 -0.85 6.18 -2.87
C ASP A 87 -0.23 4.95 -2.23
N VAL A 88 -0.68 3.79 -2.68
CA VAL A 88 0.04 2.53 -2.48
C VAL A 88 0.63 2.12 -3.82
N ILE A 89 1.92 1.79 -3.80
CA ILE A 89 2.67 1.48 -5.01
C ILE A 89 3.26 0.08 -4.83
N TYR A 90 2.94 -0.81 -5.76
CA TYR A 90 3.58 -2.12 -5.84
C TYR A 90 4.58 -2.09 -6.98
N LEU A 91 5.84 -2.36 -6.66
CA LEU A 91 6.91 -2.38 -7.63
C LEU A 91 7.32 -3.84 -7.88
N PHE A 92 6.98 -4.33 -9.06
CA PHE A 92 7.39 -5.66 -9.50
C PHE A 92 8.80 -5.54 -10.07
N CYS A 93 9.78 -5.86 -9.25
CA CYS A 93 11.19 -5.59 -9.55
C CYS A 93 11.66 -6.27 -10.84
N ARG A 94 11.10 -7.44 -11.16
CA ARG A 94 11.46 -8.16 -12.38
C ARG A 94 10.92 -7.52 -13.65
N GLY A 95 10.01 -6.57 -13.52
CA GLY A 95 9.42 -5.85 -14.65
C GLY A 95 9.90 -4.42 -14.83
N ILE A 96 11.01 -4.06 -14.20
CA ILE A 96 11.49 -2.69 -14.21
C ILE A 96 11.84 -2.18 -15.61
N ASP A 97 12.22 -3.08 -16.52
CA ASP A 97 12.54 -2.75 -17.90
C ASP A 97 11.32 -2.75 -18.82
N ALA A 98 10.16 -3.15 -18.33
CA ALA A 98 8.94 -3.16 -19.11
C ALA A 98 8.40 -1.72 -19.26
N PRO A 99 7.50 -1.48 -20.24
CA PRO A 99 6.91 -0.15 -20.42
C PRO A 99 6.22 0.40 -19.19
N SER A 100 5.63 -0.47 -18.36
CA SER A 100 5.01 -0.08 -17.09
C SER A 100 6.04 0.17 -15.99
N GLN A 101 7.31 -0.18 -16.22
CA GLN A 101 8.39 -0.18 -15.23
C GLN A 101 8.09 -1.08 -14.03
N GLY A 102 7.14 -2.01 -14.18
CA GLY A 102 6.73 -2.91 -13.11
C GLY A 102 5.89 -2.25 -12.03
N ILE A 103 5.36 -1.07 -12.30
CA ILE A 103 4.66 -0.27 -11.30
C ILE A 103 3.15 -0.49 -11.38
N TRP A 104 2.57 -0.85 -10.24
CA TRP A 104 1.13 -0.75 -10.01
C TRP A 104 0.91 0.34 -8.96
N ARG A 105 0.00 1.25 -9.23
CA ARG A 105 -0.29 2.35 -8.32
C ARG A 105 -1.78 2.43 -8.08
N GLY A 106 -2.18 2.50 -6.81
CA GLY A 106 -3.55 2.73 -6.41
C GLY A 106 -3.62 3.84 -5.38
N LYS A 107 -4.72 4.54 -5.34
CA LYS A 107 -4.94 5.57 -4.34
C LYS A 107 -5.42 4.92 -3.04
N LEU A 108 -4.89 5.38 -1.91
CA LEU A 108 -5.40 5.01 -0.60
C LEU A 108 -6.72 5.76 -0.37
N GLU A 109 -7.82 5.04 -0.44
CA GLU A 109 -9.14 5.66 -0.38
C GLU A 109 -9.66 5.76 1.04
N THR A 110 -9.89 7.00 1.46
CA THR A 110 -10.34 7.31 2.82
C THR A 110 -11.61 6.58 3.18
N THR A 111 -12.60 6.59 2.32
CA THR A 111 -13.89 5.96 2.61
C THR A 111 -13.74 4.47 2.91
N GLY A 112 -12.97 3.77 2.08
CA GLY A 112 -12.73 2.34 2.27
C GLY A 112 -11.94 2.05 3.54
N ILE A 113 -10.95 2.87 3.83
CA ILE A 113 -10.11 2.70 5.02
C ILE A 113 -10.93 2.92 6.29
N LEU A 114 -11.75 3.97 6.32
CA LEU A 114 -12.60 4.23 7.47
C LEU A 114 -13.66 3.16 7.68
N ALA A 115 -14.21 2.61 6.59
CA ALA A 115 -15.15 1.50 6.67
C ALA A 115 -14.49 0.25 7.24
N LEU A 116 -13.27 -0.04 6.81
CA LEU A 116 -12.50 -1.17 7.32
C LEU A 116 -12.18 -0.99 8.80
N GLU A 117 -11.78 0.20 9.20
CA GLU A 117 -11.50 0.52 10.60
C GLU A 117 -12.73 0.31 11.47
N ALA A 118 -13.88 0.78 11.03
CA ALA A 118 -15.14 0.60 11.74
C ALA A 118 -15.50 -0.87 11.91
N SER A 119 -15.28 -1.69 10.88
CA SER A 119 -15.51 -3.14 10.95
C SER A 119 -14.61 -3.80 11.99
N CYS A 120 -13.35 -3.38 12.06
CA CYS A 120 -12.41 -3.93 13.04
C CYS A 120 -12.80 -3.55 14.47
N LEU A 121 -13.31 -2.35 14.67
CA LEU A 121 -13.77 -1.90 15.99
C LEU A 121 -15.03 -2.62 16.43
N CYS A 122 -15.91 -2.97 15.50
CA CYS A 122 -17.17 -3.64 15.81
C CYS A 122 -17.00 -5.09 16.22
N THR A 123 -15.83 -5.68 16.03
CA THR A 123 -15.58 -7.08 16.39
C THR A 123 -15.11 -7.26 17.83
N HIS A 124 -15.02 -6.19 18.55
CA HIS A 124 -14.65 -6.24 19.98
C HIS A 124 -15.89 -6.24 20.88
#